data_c53787ec07dcdb2edae1384a90e8a545
#
_entry.id   c53787ec07dcdb2edae1384a90e8a545
#
_cell.length_a   1.000
_cell.length_b   1.000
_cell.length_c   1.000
_cell.angle_alpha   90.00
_cell.angle_beta   90.00
_cell.angle_gamma   90.00
#
_symmetry.space_group_name_H-M   'P 1'
#
loop_
_entity.id
_entity.type
_entity.pdbx_description
1 polymer ?
#
loop_
_entity_poly.entity_id
_entity_poly.type
_entity_poly.pdbx_seq_one_letter_code
_entity_poly.pdbx_strand_id
1 'polypeptide(L)'
;MDTLKTVTYEVTGKIARITLNRPERGNGITFEMPAELAACVERANLDPAVHVIALSGNGKGFCGGYDLVMTAEQKLGSEGELMGWPKGSPMDPKVQLANHDPEGTWDPMVDYAMMSRNVRGFMSLFNSDKPVICKVHGFCVAGGTDMALCSDLLIIEDTASIGYPPARAWGVPTTALWAYRIGAAKAKRLLFTGDCLNGKQAAEWGLATESAPAEKLEEQFENLLERVANLPINQLVMMKLLINQTLLSQGLQASQLMGTLFDGVARHTREGYAFQQRASEVGFKQAVQERDEPFADK
;
A
#
# COMPACT_ATOMS: atom_id res chain seq x y z
N MET A 1 -10.85 17.08 -14.94
CA MET A 1 -10.12 16.13 -14.06
C MET A 1 -8.87 16.83 -13.61
N ASP A 2 -8.68 16.94 -12.32
CA ASP A 2 -7.47 17.51 -11.78
C ASP A 2 -6.28 16.66 -12.22
N THR A 3 -5.16 17.28 -12.48
CA THR A 3 -3.94 16.60 -12.94
C THR A 3 -3.48 15.62 -11.88
N LEU A 4 -3.37 14.32 -12.22
CA LEU A 4 -2.83 13.29 -11.33
C LEU A 4 -1.38 13.66 -10.97
N LYS A 5 -1.02 13.60 -9.68
CA LYS A 5 0.29 13.99 -9.16
C LYS A 5 1.17 12.81 -8.78
N THR A 6 0.54 11.72 -8.34
CA THR A 6 1.24 10.59 -7.72
C THR A 6 1.13 9.29 -8.52
N VAL A 7 0.19 9.24 -9.43
CA VAL A 7 -0.02 8.10 -10.33
C VAL A 7 -0.20 8.58 -11.77
N THR A 8 0.03 7.67 -12.72
CA THR A 8 -0.39 7.87 -14.12
C THR A 8 -1.52 6.91 -14.47
N TYR A 9 -2.34 7.26 -15.44
CA TYR A 9 -3.43 6.44 -15.94
C TYR A 9 -3.47 6.46 -17.46
N GLU A 10 -3.43 5.28 -18.07
CA GLU A 10 -3.60 5.11 -19.51
C GLU A 10 -4.43 3.86 -19.82
N VAL A 11 -5.04 3.81 -20.98
CA VAL A 11 -5.77 2.62 -21.48
C VAL A 11 -5.17 2.18 -22.79
N THR A 12 -4.79 0.91 -22.87
CA THR A 12 -4.29 0.27 -24.10
C THR A 12 -5.11 -0.97 -24.37
N GLY A 13 -5.91 -0.94 -25.44
CA GLY A 13 -6.84 -2.02 -25.75
C GLY A 13 -7.83 -2.25 -24.62
N LYS A 14 -7.82 -3.43 -24.00
CA LYS A 14 -8.70 -3.81 -22.89
C LYS A 14 -8.06 -3.65 -21.50
N ILE A 15 -6.89 -3.02 -21.41
CA ILE A 15 -6.09 -2.92 -20.20
C ILE A 15 -6.02 -1.46 -19.75
N ALA A 16 -6.51 -1.16 -18.55
CA ALA A 16 -6.24 0.10 -17.88
C ALA A 16 -4.96 -0.02 -17.04
N ARG A 17 -4.02 0.88 -17.24
CA ARG A 17 -2.72 0.89 -16.55
C ARG A 17 -2.70 2.02 -15.54
N ILE A 18 -2.52 1.67 -14.28
CA ILE A 18 -2.28 2.59 -13.17
C ILE A 18 -0.83 2.39 -12.73
N THR A 19 -0.02 3.43 -12.81
CA THR A 19 1.39 3.35 -12.45
C THR A 19 1.72 4.38 -11.39
N LEU A 20 2.25 3.94 -10.25
CA LEU A 20 2.76 4.83 -9.21
C LEU A 20 3.93 5.64 -9.79
N ASN A 21 3.90 6.96 -9.67
CA ASN A 21 4.80 7.84 -10.40
C ASN A 21 5.43 8.91 -9.51
N ARG A 22 6.10 8.47 -8.44
CA ARG A 22 7.01 9.25 -7.58
C ARG A 22 8.33 8.51 -7.41
N PRO A 23 9.02 8.14 -8.53
CA PRO A 23 10.19 7.25 -8.49
C PRO A 23 11.35 7.81 -7.65
N GLU A 24 11.53 9.13 -7.60
CA GLU A 24 12.54 9.83 -6.81
C GLU A 24 12.31 9.71 -5.29
N ARG A 25 11.08 9.38 -4.88
CA ARG A 25 10.66 9.16 -3.49
C ARG A 25 10.32 7.70 -3.22
N GLY A 26 10.77 6.77 -4.07
CA GLY A 26 10.45 5.34 -3.95
C GLY A 26 8.95 5.06 -3.98
N ASN A 27 8.17 5.85 -4.72
CA ASN A 27 6.71 5.81 -4.79
C ASN A 27 6.05 5.91 -3.40
N GLY A 28 6.64 6.69 -2.49
CA GLY A 28 6.11 6.91 -1.15
C GLY A 28 4.68 7.45 -1.19
N ILE A 29 3.83 6.87 -0.33
CA ILE A 29 2.40 7.19 -0.25
C ILE A 29 2.23 8.57 0.38
N THR A 30 1.55 9.47 -0.32
CA THR A 30 1.14 10.79 0.16
C THR A 30 -0.33 10.79 0.52
N PHE A 31 -0.84 11.91 1.02
CA PHE A 31 -2.27 12.08 1.29
C PHE A 31 -3.14 11.98 0.03
N GLU A 32 -2.56 12.30 -1.16
CA GLU A 32 -3.27 12.28 -2.44
C GLU A 32 -3.35 10.90 -3.07
N MET A 33 -2.27 10.12 -2.96
CA MET A 33 -2.14 8.85 -3.71
C MET A 33 -3.33 7.90 -3.54
N PRO A 34 -3.89 7.66 -2.33
CA PRO A 34 -5.03 6.78 -2.18
C PRO A 34 -6.29 7.26 -2.91
N ALA A 35 -6.51 8.58 -2.94
CA ALA A 35 -7.65 9.18 -3.63
C ALA A 35 -7.49 9.15 -5.15
N GLU A 36 -6.29 9.45 -5.64
CA GLU A 36 -5.97 9.36 -7.08
C GLU A 36 -6.07 7.91 -7.57
N LEU A 37 -5.57 6.94 -6.78
CA LEU A 37 -5.70 5.52 -7.08
C LEU A 37 -7.17 5.11 -7.21
N ALA A 38 -8.01 5.47 -6.23
CA ALA A 38 -9.44 5.15 -6.25
C ALA A 38 -10.16 5.79 -7.45
N ALA A 39 -9.81 7.03 -7.79
CA ALA A 39 -10.36 7.70 -8.97
C ALA A 39 -9.96 7.01 -10.29
N CYS A 40 -8.72 6.53 -10.40
CA CYS A 40 -8.27 5.75 -11.55
C CYS A 40 -8.98 4.40 -11.66
N VAL A 41 -9.16 3.71 -10.53
CA VAL A 41 -9.92 2.45 -10.46
C VAL A 41 -11.36 2.65 -10.91
N GLU A 42 -12.04 3.69 -10.40
CA GLU A 42 -13.43 3.99 -10.79
C GLU A 42 -13.53 4.34 -12.27
N ARG A 43 -12.57 5.12 -12.79
CA ARG A 43 -12.49 5.39 -14.23
C ARG A 43 -12.36 4.10 -15.05
N ALA A 44 -11.54 3.16 -14.61
CA ALA A 44 -11.38 1.86 -15.26
C ALA A 44 -12.67 1.02 -15.17
N ASN A 45 -13.37 1.03 -14.02
CA ASN A 45 -14.64 0.31 -13.83
C ASN A 45 -15.71 0.77 -14.82
N LEU A 46 -15.82 2.08 -15.01
CA LEU A 46 -16.83 2.70 -15.88
C LEU A 46 -16.50 2.65 -17.38
N ASP A 47 -15.27 2.33 -17.76
CA ASP A 47 -14.86 2.24 -19.15
C ASP A 47 -15.26 0.87 -19.74
N PRO A 48 -16.23 0.82 -20.69
CA PRO A 48 -16.71 -0.44 -21.25
C PRO A 48 -15.66 -1.19 -22.08
N ALA A 49 -14.60 -0.52 -22.52
CA ALA A 49 -13.50 -1.14 -23.26
C ALA A 49 -12.52 -1.89 -22.32
N VAL A 50 -12.44 -1.53 -21.04
CA VAL A 50 -11.51 -2.10 -20.09
C VAL A 50 -12.03 -3.41 -19.50
N HIS A 51 -11.19 -4.44 -19.50
CA HIS A 51 -11.47 -5.75 -18.90
C HIS A 51 -10.61 -6.06 -17.68
N VAL A 52 -9.41 -5.46 -17.58
CA VAL A 52 -8.44 -5.70 -16.49
C VAL A 52 -7.70 -4.43 -16.16
N ILE A 53 -7.33 -4.28 -14.90
CA ILE A 53 -6.50 -3.18 -14.38
C ILE A 53 -5.10 -3.72 -14.10
N ALA A 54 -4.09 -3.08 -14.70
CA ALA A 54 -2.69 -3.30 -14.42
C ALA A 54 -2.20 -2.26 -13.41
N LEU A 55 -1.63 -2.71 -12.29
CA LEU A 55 -1.02 -1.85 -11.28
C LEU A 55 0.48 -2.07 -11.25
N SER A 56 1.26 -1.02 -11.32
CA SER A 56 2.73 -1.08 -11.29
C SER A 56 3.33 0.18 -10.64
N GLY A 57 4.65 0.23 -10.52
CA GLY A 57 5.37 1.43 -10.07
C GLY A 57 6.50 1.78 -11.03
N ASN A 58 6.81 3.07 -11.17
CA ASN A 58 7.98 3.54 -11.89
C ASN A 58 9.22 3.57 -10.97
N GLY A 59 10.41 3.49 -11.57
CA GLY A 59 11.68 3.67 -10.88
C GLY A 59 12.26 2.37 -10.31
N LYS A 60 12.86 2.44 -9.11
CA LYS A 60 13.66 1.36 -8.52
C LYS A 60 12.85 0.28 -7.80
N GLY A 61 11.57 0.48 -7.57
CA GLY A 61 10.71 -0.45 -6.87
C GLY A 61 9.25 -0.04 -6.91
N PHE A 62 8.37 -0.92 -6.46
CA PHE A 62 6.94 -0.69 -6.48
C PHE A 62 6.53 0.44 -5.52
N CYS A 63 6.73 0.27 -4.21
CA CYS A 63 6.39 1.28 -3.21
C CYS A 63 7.12 1.03 -1.89
N GLY A 64 7.73 2.08 -1.34
CA GLY A 64 8.46 2.07 -0.07
C GLY A 64 7.60 2.28 1.19
N GLY A 65 6.28 2.40 1.06
CA GLY A 65 5.38 2.73 2.16
C GLY A 65 5.02 4.21 2.22
N TYR A 66 4.58 4.69 3.37
CA TYR A 66 4.22 6.11 3.55
C TYR A 66 5.44 7.03 3.46
N ASP A 67 5.27 8.20 2.82
CA ASP A 67 6.33 9.22 2.72
C ASP A 67 6.51 9.96 4.05
N LEU A 68 7.13 9.25 5.00
CA LEU A 68 7.32 9.73 6.38
C LEU A 68 8.42 10.79 6.49
N VAL A 69 9.24 11.00 5.46
CA VAL A 69 10.24 12.08 5.45
C VAL A 69 9.58 13.45 5.54
N MET A 70 8.44 13.61 4.86
CA MET A 70 7.66 14.85 4.95
C MET A 70 7.09 15.10 6.34
N THR A 71 6.67 14.04 7.05
CA THR A 71 6.10 14.13 8.40
C THR A 71 7.17 14.17 9.48
N ALA A 72 8.16 13.28 9.44
CA ALA A 72 9.22 13.16 10.43
C ALA A 72 10.20 14.34 10.42
N GLU A 73 10.48 14.93 9.26
CA GLU A 73 11.35 16.12 9.13
C GLU A 73 10.57 17.43 9.30
N GLN A 74 9.30 17.38 9.75
CA GLN A 74 8.43 18.55 9.99
C GLN A 74 8.29 19.49 8.76
N LYS A 75 8.50 19.00 7.56
CA LYS A 75 8.34 19.75 6.32
C LYS A 75 6.88 19.90 5.86
N LEU A 76 5.95 19.36 6.62
CA LEU A 76 4.50 19.43 6.42
C LEU A 76 3.95 20.82 6.73
N GLY A 77 4.34 21.83 6.12
CA GLY A 77 3.79 23.17 6.37
C GLY A 77 4.33 24.23 5.44
N SER A 78 5.32 23.88 4.65
CA SER A 78 5.98 24.80 3.73
C SER A 78 5.52 24.71 2.27
N GLU A 79 4.80 23.66 1.89
CA GLU A 79 4.32 23.49 0.53
C GLU A 79 2.79 23.47 0.51
N GLY A 80 2.22 24.59 0.13
CA GLY A 80 0.91 24.83 -0.41
C GLY A 80 -0.29 23.93 -0.01
N GLU A 81 -1.47 24.44 -0.22
CA GLU A 81 -2.74 23.74 -0.02
C GLU A 81 -2.73 22.32 -0.62
N LEU A 82 -2.45 21.33 0.25
CA LEU A 82 -2.55 19.91 -0.12
C LEU A 82 -4.02 19.60 -0.41
N MET A 83 -4.34 19.32 -1.68
CA MET A 83 -5.60 18.71 -2.17
C MET A 83 -6.92 19.35 -1.74
N GLY A 84 -6.99 20.64 -1.42
CA GLY A 84 -8.29 21.26 -1.11
C GLY A 84 -9.01 20.67 0.10
N TRP A 85 -8.30 19.96 1.00
CA TRP A 85 -8.87 19.49 2.25
C TRP A 85 -9.27 20.69 3.12
N PRO A 86 -10.46 20.68 3.74
CA PRO A 86 -10.87 21.76 4.61
C PRO A 86 -9.89 21.97 5.75
N LYS A 87 -9.51 23.23 6.02
CA LYS A 87 -8.71 23.59 7.19
C LYS A 87 -9.38 23.10 8.47
N GLY A 88 -8.57 22.54 9.39
CA GLY A 88 -9.05 21.97 10.63
C GLY A 88 -9.69 20.58 10.49
N SER A 89 -9.73 20.02 9.27
CA SER A 89 -10.18 18.63 9.08
C SER A 89 -9.09 17.63 9.54
N PRO A 90 -9.45 16.37 9.80
CA PRO A 90 -8.46 15.32 10.10
C PRO A 90 -7.42 15.09 8.98
N MET A 91 -7.64 15.63 7.79
CA MET A 91 -6.68 15.56 6.68
C MET A 91 -5.77 16.80 6.62
N ASP A 92 -6.01 17.82 7.46
CA ASP A 92 -5.14 18.97 7.58
C ASP A 92 -3.83 18.57 8.26
N PRO A 93 -2.65 18.77 7.63
CA PRO A 93 -1.36 18.44 8.21
C PRO A 93 -1.11 19.07 9.58
N LYS A 94 -1.65 20.25 9.82
CA LYS A 94 -1.53 20.93 11.13
C LYS A 94 -2.32 20.19 12.22
N VAL A 95 -3.48 19.66 11.89
CA VAL A 95 -4.29 18.84 12.82
C VAL A 95 -3.56 17.54 13.11
N GLN A 96 -2.98 16.90 12.09
CA GLN A 96 -2.19 15.68 12.27
C GLN A 96 -0.94 15.90 13.13
N LEU A 97 -0.20 16.99 12.91
CA LEU A 97 0.95 17.34 13.73
C LEU A 97 0.57 17.63 15.20
N ALA A 98 -0.50 18.41 15.42
CA ALA A 98 -0.99 18.69 16.76
C ALA A 98 -1.50 17.42 17.47
N ASN A 99 -2.14 16.51 16.75
CA ASN A 99 -2.61 15.23 17.28
C ASN A 99 -1.47 14.28 17.66
N HIS A 100 -0.30 14.47 17.03
CA HIS A 100 0.89 13.64 17.27
C HIS A 100 1.90 14.29 18.24
N ASP A 101 1.56 15.41 18.84
CA ASP A 101 2.36 16.05 19.89
C ASP A 101 2.31 15.20 21.18
N PRO A 102 3.45 14.68 21.69
CA PRO A 102 3.48 13.88 22.91
C PRO A 102 3.02 14.64 24.17
N GLU A 103 3.10 15.98 24.15
CA GLU A 103 2.63 16.84 25.25
C GLU A 103 1.17 17.28 25.04
N GLY A 104 0.58 16.99 23.89
CA GLY A 104 -0.78 17.34 23.52
C GLY A 104 -1.82 16.33 23.98
N THR A 105 -3.08 16.60 23.63
CA THR A 105 -4.17 15.64 23.82
C THR A 105 -4.35 14.83 22.55
N TRP A 106 -4.14 13.54 22.65
CA TRP A 106 -4.37 12.63 21.54
C TRP A 106 -5.86 12.36 21.31
N ASP A 107 -6.32 12.59 20.09
CA ASP A 107 -7.64 12.16 19.61
C ASP A 107 -7.48 11.00 18.60
N PRO A 108 -7.78 9.74 19.02
CA PRO A 108 -7.65 8.57 18.13
C PRO A 108 -8.54 8.65 16.89
N MET A 109 -9.61 9.46 16.92
CA MET A 109 -10.50 9.60 15.77
C MET A 109 -9.91 10.47 14.65
N VAL A 110 -8.95 11.33 14.97
CA VAL A 110 -8.17 12.07 13.94
C VAL A 110 -7.31 11.09 13.12
N ASP A 111 -6.59 10.20 13.79
CA ASP A 111 -5.81 9.15 13.13
C ASP A 111 -6.69 8.20 12.32
N TYR A 112 -7.78 7.73 12.94
CA TYR A 112 -8.73 6.86 12.26
C TYR A 112 -9.31 7.52 11.00
N ALA A 113 -9.69 8.78 11.07
CA ALA A 113 -10.27 9.50 9.95
C ALA A 113 -9.29 9.60 8.77
N MET A 114 -8.00 9.81 9.03
CA MET A 114 -6.95 9.79 8.00
C MET A 114 -6.73 8.39 7.45
N MET A 115 -6.42 7.42 8.32
CA MET A 115 -6.06 6.07 7.90
C MET A 115 -7.21 5.32 7.22
N SER A 116 -8.45 5.55 7.66
CA SER A 116 -9.62 4.96 6.98
C SER A 116 -9.80 5.45 5.55
N ARG A 117 -9.33 6.66 5.22
CA ARG A 117 -9.33 7.16 3.83
C ARG A 117 -8.26 6.46 3.00
N ASN A 118 -7.07 6.27 3.55
CA ASN A 118 -6.02 5.52 2.89
C ASN A 118 -6.45 4.08 2.61
N VAL A 119 -7.03 3.40 3.62
CA VAL A 119 -7.55 2.03 3.47
C VAL A 119 -8.63 1.97 2.41
N ARG A 120 -9.60 2.91 2.39
CA ARG A 120 -10.62 2.95 1.32
C ARG A 120 -10.01 3.14 -0.06
N GLY A 121 -8.96 3.98 -0.16
CA GLY A 121 -8.24 4.17 -1.42
C GLY A 121 -7.59 2.87 -1.90
N PHE A 122 -6.89 2.15 -1.04
CA PHE A 122 -6.27 0.86 -1.41
C PHE A 122 -7.32 -0.22 -1.68
N MET A 123 -8.36 -0.28 -0.86
CA MET A 123 -9.45 -1.23 -1.03
C MET A 123 -10.29 -0.98 -2.29
N SER A 124 -10.14 0.15 -2.97
CA SER A 124 -10.74 0.34 -4.30
C SER A 124 -10.26 -0.70 -5.31
N LEU A 125 -9.01 -1.16 -5.18
CA LEU A 125 -8.45 -2.25 -5.99
C LEU A 125 -9.17 -3.58 -5.72
N PHE A 126 -9.34 -3.93 -4.44
CA PHE A 126 -10.06 -5.13 -4.03
C PHE A 126 -11.53 -5.08 -4.46
N ASN A 127 -12.19 -3.94 -4.25
CA ASN A 127 -13.60 -3.72 -4.55
C ASN A 127 -13.88 -3.34 -6.01
N SER A 128 -12.84 -3.24 -6.86
CA SER A 128 -13.01 -2.99 -8.30
C SER A 128 -13.91 -4.05 -8.94
N ASP A 129 -14.77 -3.64 -9.85
CA ASP A 129 -15.57 -4.57 -10.66
C ASP A 129 -14.68 -5.44 -11.55
N LYS A 130 -13.52 -4.92 -11.95
CA LYS A 130 -12.59 -5.58 -12.87
C LYS A 130 -11.40 -6.18 -12.12
N PRO A 131 -10.86 -7.31 -12.61
CA PRO A 131 -9.62 -7.86 -12.03
C PRO A 131 -8.49 -6.84 -12.01
N VAL A 132 -7.71 -6.88 -10.93
CA VAL A 132 -6.51 -6.07 -10.75
C VAL A 132 -5.29 -7.00 -10.67
N ILE A 133 -4.32 -6.81 -11.54
CA ILE A 133 -3.06 -7.53 -11.54
C ILE A 133 -1.95 -6.55 -11.19
N CYS A 134 -1.22 -6.84 -10.12
CA CYS A 134 -0.12 -6.00 -9.63
C CYS A 134 1.22 -6.59 -10.02
N LYS A 135 2.12 -5.76 -10.55
CA LYS A 135 3.52 -6.08 -10.81
C LYS A 135 4.41 -5.40 -9.78
N VAL A 136 5.19 -6.20 -9.05
CA VAL A 136 6.14 -5.74 -8.04
C VAL A 136 7.56 -6.04 -8.48
N HIS A 137 8.39 -5.00 -8.54
CA HIS A 137 9.83 -5.11 -8.75
C HIS A 137 10.57 -4.37 -7.64
N GLY A 138 11.85 -4.66 -7.46
CA GLY A 138 12.73 -4.02 -6.51
C GLY A 138 12.26 -4.17 -5.06
N PHE A 139 11.30 -3.36 -4.62
CA PHE A 139 10.77 -3.42 -3.26
C PHE A 139 9.28 -3.06 -3.18
N CYS A 140 8.60 -3.70 -2.23
CA CYS A 140 7.23 -3.41 -1.82
C CYS A 140 7.14 -3.58 -0.31
N VAL A 141 7.20 -2.49 0.46
CA VAL A 141 7.28 -2.59 1.93
C VAL A 141 6.28 -1.66 2.62
N ALA A 142 5.97 -1.97 3.87
CA ALA A 142 5.08 -1.15 4.70
C ALA A 142 3.70 -0.92 4.05
N GLY A 143 3.21 0.32 3.98
CA GLY A 143 1.97 0.68 3.28
C GLY A 143 1.93 0.30 1.80
N GLY A 144 3.09 0.09 1.15
CA GLY A 144 3.16 -0.46 -0.20
C GLY A 144 2.57 -1.87 -0.27
N THR A 145 2.76 -2.69 0.77
CA THR A 145 2.13 -4.02 0.86
C THR A 145 0.64 -3.93 1.11
N ASP A 146 0.17 -2.94 1.88
CA ASP A 146 -1.26 -2.71 2.06
C ASP A 146 -1.96 -2.45 0.71
N MET A 147 -1.30 -1.73 -0.19
CA MET A 147 -1.81 -1.48 -1.54
C MET A 147 -1.68 -2.72 -2.44
N ALA A 148 -0.50 -3.33 -2.53
CA ALA A 148 -0.24 -4.44 -3.43
C ALA A 148 -1.10 -5.67 -3.13
N LEU A 149 -1.33 -5.97 -1.84
CA LEU A 149 -2.15 -7.11 -1.42
C LEU A 149 -3.66 -6.92 -1.68
N CYS A 150 -4.10 -5.69 -1.99
CA CYS A 150 -5.47 -5.43 -2.45
C CYS A 150 -5.71 -5.83 -3.91
N SER A 151 -4.68 -6.15 -4.69
CA SER A 151 -4.84 -6.68 -6.05
C SER A 151 -5.33 -8.14 -6.03
N ASP A 152 -5.94 -8.60 -7.11
CA ASP A 152 -6.39 -10.00 -7.22
C ASP A 152 -5.21 -10.94 -7.44
N LEU A 153 -4.33 -10.59 -8.35
CA LEU A 153 -3.11 -11.33 -8.68
C LEU A 153 -1.88 -10.45 -8.48
N LEU A 154 -0.79 -11.03 -8.02
CA LEU A 154 0.47 -10.33 -7.79
C LEU A 154 1.60 -11.12 -8.45
N ILE A 155 2.28 -10.50 -9.41
CA ILE A 155 3.51 -11.01 -10.01
C ILE A 155 4.66 -10.21 -9.44
N ILE A 156 5.73 -10.90 -9.02
CA ILE A 156 6.86 -10.26 -8.36
C ILE A 156 8.19 -10.66 -9.01
N GLU A 157 9.12 -9.70 -9.09
CA GLU A 157 10.50 -10.00 -9.45
C GLU A 157 11.15 -10.96 -8.44
N ASP A 158 11.87 -11.97 -8.89
CA ASP A 158 12.50 -13.01 -8.06
C ASP A 158 13.32 -12.45 -6.90
N THR A 159 14.01 -11.33 -7.12
CA THR A 159 14.89 -10.67 -6.16
C THR A 159 14.26 -9.50 -5.43
N ALA A 160 13.04 -9.11 -5.78
CA ALA A 160 12.35 -8.03 -5.10
C ALA A 160 12.09 -8.35 -3.63
N SER A 161 12.14 -7.33 -2.78
CA SER A 161 11.89 -7.45 -1.35
C SER A 161 10.45 -7.06 -1.02
N ILE A 162 9.68 -7.95 -0.37
CA ILE A 162 8.31 -7.67 0.07
C ILE A 162 8.12 -8.01 1.55
N GLY A 163 7.64 -7.05 2.37
CA GLY A 163 7.50 -7.26 3.81
C GLY A 163 6.96 -6.06 4.57
N TYR A 164 6.98 -6.18 5.91
CA TYR A 164 6.45 -5.14 6.80
C TYR A 164 7.43 -4.72 7.91
N PRO A 165 8.63 -4.17 7.58
CA PRO A 165 9.63 -3.73 8.57
C PRO A 165 9.13 -2.72 9.62
N PRO A 166 8.09 -1.89 9.39
CA PRO A 166 7.56 -1.01 10.43
C PRO A 166 7.10 -1.73 11.71
N ALA A 167 6.78 -3.03 11.64
CA ALA A 167 6.50 -3.85 12.82
C ALA A 167 7.62 -3.84 13.89
N ARG A 168 8.86 -3.46 13.51
CA ARG A 168 10.03 -3.33 14.41
C ARG A 168 10.06 -2.05 15.25
N ALA A 169 9.18 -1.11 14.98
CA ALA A 169 9.07 0.14 15.75
C ALA A 169 7.61 0.53 15.98
N TRP A 170 6.93 0.87 14.93
CA TRP A 170 5.52 1.24 14.95
C TRP A 170 4.89 0.82 13.61
N GLY A 171 3.64 0.51 13.60
CA GLY A 171 2.90 0.24 12.38
C GLY A 171 2.19 -1.09 12.42
N VAL A 172 0.99 -1.08 11.88
CA VAL A 172 0.11 -2.23 11.77
C VAL A 172 -0.40 -2.28 10.34
N PRO A 173 -0.40 -3.46 9.67
CA PRO A 173 -0.96 -3.57 8.33
C PRO A 173 -2.45 -3.23 8.33
N THR A 174 -2.81 -2.11 7.71
CA THR A 174 -4.15 -1.54 7.83
C THR A 174 -5.20 -2.27 6.99
N THR A 175 -4.82 -2.83 5.85
CA THR A 175 -5.73 -3.63 5.01
C THR A 175 -5.93 -5.06 5.51
N ALA A 176 -5.11 -5.51 6.47
CA ALA A 176 -5.19 -6.80 7.15
C ALA A 176 -5.19 -8.05 6.23
N LEU A 177 -4.69 -7.94 5.00
CA LEU A 177 -4.77 -8.99 3.99
C LEU A 177 -3.73 -10.11 4.16
N TRP A 178 -2.71 -9.92 4.98
CA TRP A 178 -1.63 -10.88 5.16
C TRP A 178 -2.12 -12.29 5.53
N ALA A 179 -2.97 -12.40 6.57
CA ALA A 179 -3.48 -13.69 7.03
C ALA A 179 -4.37 -14.37 5.99
N TYR A 180 -5.09 -13.59 5.18
CA TYR A 180 -5.93 -14.09 4.11
C TYR A 180 -5.13 -14.61 2.91
N ARG A 181 -3.94 -14.05 2.67
CA ARG A 181 -3.04 -14.46 1.58
C ARG A 181 -2.22 -15.71 1.94
N ILE A 182 -1.58 -15.73 3.10
CA ILE A 182 -0.57 -16.75 3.46
C ILE A 182 -0.93 -17.57 4.70
N GLY A 183 -2.11 -17.36 5.25
CA GLY A 183 -2.54 -18.00 6.49
C GLY A 183 -1.90 -17.40 7.74
N ALA A 184 -2.53 -17.65 8.90
CA ALA A 184 -2.19 -16.98 10.15
C ALA A 184 -0.75 -17.25 10.63
N ALA A 185 -0.23 -18.48 10.46
CA ALA A 185 1.10 -18.84 10.97
C ALA A 185 2.21 -18.09 10.21
N LYS A 186 2.17 -18.08 8.88
CA LYS A 186 3.15 -17.38 8.05
C LYS A 186 3.04 -15.86 8.21
N ALA A 187 1.81 -15.32 8.30
CA ALA A 187 1.58 -13.90 8.56
C ALA A 187 2.18 -13.48 9.91
N LYS A 188 1.96 -14.24 10.99
CA LYS A 188 2.59 -14.01 12.30
C LYS A 188 4.12 -14.05 12.22
N ARG A 189 4.69 -15.05 11.52
CA ARG A 189 6.16 -15.16 11.36
C ARG A 189 6.75 -13.88 10.76
N LEU A 190 6.12 -13.34 9.69
CA LEU A 190 6.61 -12.12 9.05
C LEU A 190 6.35 -10.86 9.88
N LEU A 191 5.14 -10.70 10.40
CA LEU A 191 4.76 -9.48 11.11
C LEU A 191 5.39 -9.38 12.50
N PHE A 192 5.71 -10.51 13.17
CA PHE A 192 6.38 -10.50 14.48
C PHE A 192 7.88 -10.20 14.37
N THR A 193 8.49 -10.43 13.21
CA THR A 193 9.91 -10.15 12.97
C THR A 193 10.15 -8.90 12.15
N GLY A 194 9.14 -8.46 11.41
CA GLY A 194 9.29 -7.40 10.41
C GLY A 194 10.18 -7.81 9.23
N ASP A 195 10.39 -9.11 9.02
CA ASP A 195 11.22 -9.60 7.92
C ASP A 195 10.56 -9.34 6.55
N CYS A 196 11.38 -9.35 5.52
CA CYS A 196 10.96 -9.36 4.13
C CYS A 196 11.24 -10.72 3.49
N LEU A 197 10.38 -11.12 2.57
CA LEU A 197 10.63 -12.24 1.65
C LEU A 197 11.26 -11.70 0.36
N ASN A 198 12.10 -12.50 -0.29
CA ASN A 198 12.37 -12.26 -1.71
C ASN A 198 11.19 -12.75 -2.57
N GLY A 199 11.17 -12.38 -3.86
CA GLY A 199 10.04 -12.70 -4.73
C GLY A 199 9.76 -14.20 -4.88
N LYS A 200 10.82 -15.04 -4.95
CA LYS A 200 10.68 -16.51 -5.00
C LYS A 200 10.00 -17.06 -3.74
N GLN A 201 10.45 -16.61 -2.58
CA GLN A 201 9.84 -16.98 -1.30
C GLN A 201 8.39 -16.48 -1.20
N ALA A 202 8.12 -15.27 -1.72
CA ALA A 202 6.77 -14.73 -1.73
C ALA A 202 5.81 -15.57 -2.57
N ALA A 203 6.24 -16.05 -3.72
CA ALA A 203 5.48 -16.98 -4.56
C ALA A 203 5.31 -18.36 -3.88
N GLU A 204 6.39 -18.92 -3.33
CA GLU A 204 6.35 -20.19 -2.60
C GLU A 204 5.41 -20.15 -1.38
N TRP A 205 5.36 -19.02 -0.68
CA TRP A 205 4.46 -18.86 0.46
C TRP A 205 3.02 -18.55 0.08
N GLY A 206 2.77 -18.21 -1.19
CA GLY A 206 1.44 -17.81 -1.68
C GLY A 206 1.09 -16.35 -1.42
N LEU A 207 2.08 -15.52 -1.06
CA LEU A 207 1.90 -14.07 -0.94
C LEU A 207 1.78 -13.41 -2.32
N ALA A 208 2.64 -13.85 -3.25
CA ALA A 208 2.53 -13.55 -4.66
C ALA A 208 1.95 -14.76 -5.41
N THR A 209 1.27 -14.51 -6.53
CA THR A 209 0.73 -15.55 -7.41
C THR A 209 1.86 -16.25 -8.16
N GLU A 210 2.81 -15.47 -8.65
CA GLU A 210 3.95 -15.92 -9.47
C GLU A 210 5.17 -15.05 -9.20
N SER A 211 6.37 -15.60 -9.40
CA SER A 211 7.60 -14.81 -9.48
C SER A 211 8.32 -15.01 -10.80
N ALA A 212 9.12 -14.03 -11.20
CA ALA A 212 9.89 -14.07 -12.44
C ALA A 212 11.27 -13.42 -12.28
N PRO A 213 12.30 -13.89 -13.01
CA PRO A 213 13.53 -13.12 -13.15
C PRO A 213 13.27 -11.73 -13.72
N ALA A 214 14.10 -10.75 -13.36
CA ALA A 214 13.89 -9.34 -13.73
C ALA A 214 13.69 -9.16 -15.25
N GLU A 215 14.47 -9.87 -16.07
CA GLU A 215 14.42 -9.82 -17.54
C GLU A 215 13.17 -10.45 -18.16
N LYS A 216 12.39 -11.20 -17.37
CA LYS A 216 11.14 -11.86 -17.80
C LYS A 216 9.89 -11.30 -17.13
N LEU A 217 10.06 -10.46 -16.11
CA LEU A 217 8.96 -9.96 -15.31
C LEU A 217 7.91 -9.23 -16.16
N GLU A 218 8.36 -8.36 -17.06
CA GLU A 218 7.47 -7.60 -17.95
C GLU A 218 6.70 -8.52 -18.89
N GLU A 219 7.40 -9.45 -19.55
CA GLU A 219 6.78 -10.41 -20.46
C GLU A 219 5.70 -11.26 -19.75
N GLN A 220 5.98 -11.77 -18.55
CA GLN A 220 5.02 -12.57 -17.79
C GLN A 220 3.82 -11.73 -17.35
N PHE A 221 4.06 -10.49 -16.93
CA PHE A 221 2.99 -9.57 -16.54
C PHE A 221 2.06 -9.27 -17.71
N GLU A 222 2.60 -8.91 -18.87
CA GLU A 222 1.81 -8.64 -20.08
C GLU A 222 1.04 -9.88 -20.55
N ASN A 223 1.68 -11.05 -20.57
CA ASN A 223 1.02 -12.31 -20.94
C ASN A 223 -0.18 -12.63 -20.02
N LEU A 224 -0.06 -12.39 -18.71
CA LEU A 224 -1.17 -12.61 -17.78
C LEU A 224 -2.28 -11.59 -17.99
N LEU A 225 -1.94 -10.30 -18.19
CA LEU A 225 -2.90 -9.26 -18.50
C LEU A 225 -3.71 -9.59 -19.77
N GLU A 226 -3.04 -9.97 -20.85
CA GLU A 226 -3.69 -10.35 -22.12
C GLU A 226 -4.60 -11.58 -21.96
N ARG A 227 -4.15 -12.60 -21.22
CA ARG A 227 -4.97 -13.80 -20.97
C ARG A 227 -6.26 -13.45 -20.23
N VAL A 228 -6.17 -12.61 -19.20
CA VAL A 228 -7.34 -12.16 -18.43
C VAL A 228 -8.22 -11.24 -19.29
N ALA A 229 -7.64 -10.28 -20.03
CA ALA A 229 -8.38 -9.35 -20.88
C ALA A 229 -9.18 -10.03 -22.02
N ASN A 230 -8.79 -11.25 -22.40
CA ASN A 230 -9.50 -12.03 -23.40
C ASN A 230 -10.75 -12.76 -22.88
N LEU A 231 -10.94 -12.82 -21.56
CA LEU A 231 -12.15 -13.41 -21.00
C LEU A 231 -13.35 -12.45 -21.10
N PRO A 232 -14.58 -12.99 -21.16
CA PRO A 232 -15.78 -12.16 -21.12
C PRO A 232 -15.85 -11.34 -19.82
N ILE A 233 -16.04 -10.04 -19.92
CA ILE A 233 -16.01 -9.13 -18.77
C ILE A 233 -17.00 -9.54 -17.67
N ASN A 234 -18.21 -9.94 -18.02
CA ASN A 234 -19.21 -10.35 -17.03
C ASN A 234 -18.77 -11.57 -16.22
N GLN A 235 -18.03 -12.52 -16.84
CA GLN A 235 -17.47 -13.66 -16.12
C GLN A 235 -16.40 -13.21 -15.11
N LEU A 236 -15.53 -12.30 -15.51
CA LEU A 236 -14.49 -11.76 -14.63
C LEU A 236 -15.11 -11.08 -13.41
N VAL A 237 -16.10 -10.20 -13.64
CA VAL A 237 -16.83 -9.49 -12.56
C VAL A 237 -17.48 -10.49 -11.59
N MET A 238 -18.24 -11.46 -12.11
CA MET A 238 -18.95 -12.43 -11.26
C MET A 238 -17.98 -13.32 -10.46
N MET A 239 -16.88 -13.77 -11.06
CA MET A 239 -15.88 -14.58 -10.36
C MET A 239 -15.17 -13.80 -9.27
N LYS A 240 -14.78 -12.54 -9.54
CA LYS A 240 -14.17 -11.67 -8.55
C LYS A 240 -15.11 -11.42 -7.37
N LEU A 241 -16.35 -11.04 -7.63
CA LEU A 241 -17.37 -10.83 -6.59
C LEU A 241 -17.57 -12.09 -5.73
N LEU A 242 -17.68 -13.27 -6.34
CA LEU A 242 -17.85 -14.53 -5.64
C LEU A 242 -16.68 -14.84 -4.70
N ILE A 243 -15.45 -14.69 -5.18
CA ILE A 243 -14.23 -14.96 -4.41
C ILE A 243 -14.07 -13.93 -3.28
N ASN A 244 -14.24 -12.64 -3.59
CA ASN A 244 -14.12 -11.58 -2.60
C ASN A 244 -15.16 -11.71 -1.48
N GLN A 245 -16.40 -12.16 -1.80
CA GLN A 245 -17.42 -12.41 -0.79
C GLN A 245 -16.99 -13.47 0.23
N THR A 246 -16.20 -14.47 -0.17
CA THR A 246 -15.63 -15.44 0.76
C THR A 246 -14.72 -14.78 1.80
N LEU A 247 -13.83 -13.89 1.38
CA LEU A 247 -12.93 -13.17 2.28
C LEU A 247 -13.68 -12.19 3.20
N LEU A 248 -14.69 -11.50 2.66
CA LEU A 248 -15.56 -10.62 3.45
C LEU A 248 -16.32 -11.41 4.53
N SER A 249 -16.84 -12.58 4.19
CA SER A 249 -17.54 -13.46 5.14
C SER A 249 -16.63 -14.03 6.24
N GLN A 250 -15.31 -14.07 6.00
CA GLN A 250 -14.31 -14.46 6.99
C GLN A 250 -13.92 -13.31 7.94
N GLY A 251 -14.57 -12.15 7.88
CA GLY A 251 -14.36 -11.04 8.80
C GLY A 251 -13.30 -10.03 8.37
N LEU A 252 -12.98 -9.96 7.08
CA LEU A 252 -11.98 -9.02 6.55
C LEU A 252 -12.26 -7.57 6.98
N GLN A 253 -13.51 -7.11 6.89
CA GLN A 253 -13.88 -5.74 7.28
C GLN A 253 -13.62 -5.45 8.76
N ALA A 254 -13.92 -6.41 9.65
CA ALA A 254 -13.63 -6.27 11.08
C ALA A 254 -12.12 -6.21 11.36
N SER A 255 -11.34 -7.04 10.66
CA SER A 255 -9.87 -7.02 10.76
C SER A 255 -9.28 -5.69 10.28
N GLN A 256 -9.81 -5.13 9.19
CA GLN A 256 -9.40 -3.83 8.65
C GLN A 256 -9.73 -2.67 9.59
N LEU A 257 -10.91 -2.69 10.22
CA LEU A 257 -11.28 -1.69 11.22
C LEU A 257 -10.28 -1.70 12.38
N MET A 258 -9.94 -2.87 12.91
CA MET A 258 -8.94 -3.03 13.97
C MET A 258 -7.55 -2.58 13.51
N GLY A 259 -7.10 -2.99 12.32
CA GLY A 259 -5.81 -2.57 11.76
C GLY A 259 -5.72 -1.05 11.60
N THR A 260 -6.80 -0.42 11.11
CA THR A 260 -6.89 1.03 10.95
C THR A 260 -6.80 1.78 12.30
N LEU A 261 -7.48 1.28 13.33
CA LEU A 261 -7.42 1.86 14.68
C LEU A 261 -6.05 1.63 15.33
N PHE A 262 -5.50 0.43 15.21
CA PHE A 262 -4.21 0.09 15.82
C PHE A 262 -3.03 0.81 15.17
N ASP A 263 -3.10 1.21 13.91
CA ASP A 263 -2.08 2.05 13.30
C ASP A 263 -1.96 3.41 14.03
N GLY A 264 -3.09 4.04 14.35
CA GLY A 264 -3.11 5.24 15.19
C GLY A 264 -2.54 4.98 16.59
N VAL A 265 -2.96 3.90 17.24
CA VAL A 265 -2.44 3.51 18.58
C VAL A 265 -0.92 3.28 18.51
N ALA A 266 -0.43 2.56 17.51
CA ALA A 266 1.00 2.23 17.38
C ALA A 266 1.89 3.48 17.31
N ARG A 267 1.44 4.53 16.61
CA ARG A 267 2.15 5.80 16.51
C ARG A 267 2.24 6.56 17.85
N HIS A 268 1.29 6.34 18.76
CA HIS A 268 1.19 7.00 20.06
C HIS A 268 1.67 6.13 21.22
N THR A 269 2.33 5.01 20.92
CA THR A 269 3.07 4.24 21.92
C THR A 269 4.39 4.92 22.28
N ARG A 270 5.00 4.50 23.39
CA ARG A 270 6.32 4.97 23.79
C ARG A 270 7.37 4.70 22.69
N GLU A 271 7.28 3.55 22.03
CA GLU A 271 8.15 3.14 20.94
C GLU A 271 7.91 3.97 19.68
N GLY A 272 6.66 4.29 19.38
CA GLY A 272 6.27 5.15 18.27
C GLY A 272 6.84 6.57 18.40
N TYR A 273 6.66 7.19 19.55
CA TYR A 273 7.26 8.50 19.83
C TYR A 273 8.79 8.47 19.84
N ALA A 274 9.41 7.44 20.43
CA ALA A 274 10.87 7.32 20.45
C ALA A 274 11.45 7.20 19.03
N PHE A 275 10.82 6.43 18.14
CA PHE A 275 11.25 6.33 16.75
C PHE A 275 11.11 7.67 16.01
N GLN A 276 10.02 8.38 16.22
CA GLN A 276 9.79 9.69 15.59
C GLN A 276 10.80 10.73 16.10
N GLN A 277 11.04 10.78 17.39
CA GLN A 277 12.06 11.66 17.97
C GLN A 277 13.42 11.34 17.35
N ARG A 278 13.82 10.08 17.28
CA ARG A 278 15.08 9.66 16.68
C ARG A 278 15.15 10.07 15.20
N ALA A 279 14.07 9.90 14.44
CA ALA A 279 14.01 10.29 13.04
C ALA A 279 14.15 11.81 12.86
N SER A 280 13.64 12.61 13.79
CA SER A 280 13.83 14.07 13.76
C SER A 280 15.25 14.51 14.07
N GLU A 281 15.99 13.76 14.92
CA GLU A 281 17.38 14.05 15.31
C GLU A 281 18.39 13.68 14.23
N VAL A 282 18.26 12.49 13.62
CA VAL A 282 19.28 11.92 12.71
C VAL A 282 18.82 11.83 11.26
N GLY A 283 17.59 12.16 10.98
CA GLY A 283 16.93 11.96 9.70
C GLY A 283 16.32 10.56 9.58
N PHE A 284 15.24 10.48 8.80
CA PHE A 284 14.42 9.23 8.67
C PHE A 284 15.23 8.03 8.19
N LYS A 285 16.13 8.23 7.20
CA LYS A 285 16.95 7.14 6.65
C LYS A 285 17.85 6.50 7.69
N GLN A 286 18.51 7.33 8.52
CA GLN A 286 19.40 6.84 9.58
C GLN A 286 18.60 6.14 10.68
N ALA A 287 17.46 6.69 11.09
CA ALA A 287 16.60 6.05 12.09
C ALA A 287 16.09 4.67 11.65
N VAL A 288 15.73 4.52 10.37
CA VAL A 288 15.34 3.23 9.78
C VAL A 288 16.53 2.25 9.80
N GLN A 289 17.72 2.71 9.49
CA GLN A 289 18.92 1.88 9.50
C GLN A 289 19.25 1.35 10.90
N GLU A 290 19.19 2.22 11.92
CA GLU A 290 19.36 1.86 13.33
C GLU A 290 18.26 0.89 13.81
N ARG A 291 17.01 1.08 13.40
CA ARG A 291 15.90 0.16 13.70
C ARG A 291 16.14 -1.23 13.14
N ASP A 292 16.68 -1.34 11.93
CA ASP A 292 16.83 -2.60 11.21
C ASP A 292 18.16 -3.32 11.50
N GLU A 293 19.19 -2.62 12.01
CA GLU A 293 20.49 -3.18 12.34
C GLU A 293 20.44 -4.43 13.22
N PRO A 294 19.62 -4.55 14.31
CA PRO A 294 19.55 -5.74 15.12
C PRO A 294 19.01 -6.98 14.39
N PHE A 295 18.42 -6.80 13.21
CA PHE A 295 17.80 -7.84 12.37
C PHE A 295 18.61 -8.14 11.10
N ALA A 296 19.72 -7.40 10.87
CA ALA A 296 20.60 -7.66 9.76
C ALA A 296 21.37 -8.99 10.02
N ASP A 297 21.27 -9.93 9.08
CA ASP A 297 22.02 -11.18 9.04
C ASP A 297 22.00 -12.06 10.32
N LYS A 298 20.79 -12.53 10.69
CA LYS A 298 20.67 -13.68 11.61
C LYS A 298 19.93 -14.84 10.97
#